data_28cdecacd85e69f622111bf76518bd6b
#
_entry.id   28cdecacd85e69f622111bf76518bd6b
#
_cell.length_a   1.000
_cell.length_b   1.000
_cell.length_c   1.000
_cell.angle_alpha   90.00
_cell.angle_beta   90.00
_cell.angle_gamma   90.00
#
_symmetry.space_group_name_H-M   'P 1'
#
loop_
_entity.id
_entity.type
_entity.pdbx_description
1 polymer ?
#
loop_
_entity_poly.entity_id
_entity_poly.type
_entity_poly.pdbx_seq_one_letter_code
_entity_poly.pdbx_strand_id
1 'polypeptide(L)'
;SKDQSKDRPALKFGIMTRNMEARSSTQVREALTKHGIQYECFTFPKLVARLAYKPYFKVNGISILDDLDALIIRPIGRGSLEELVFRMDMLYKLERQGFYMVNPPTAIEHCVDKYDILAILEDQGVPVPRTLATESVNEALKAFNELGGDIVFKPIFGSRCQGATRVVDLDIADTIFKAITFHHGVIYMQEFVPHGYSDIRAFVIGDRVAASMRRVAKGWKTNYSQGAKPAPAQISKEFEELAIKSAKAVGCK
;
A
#
# COMPACT_ATOMS: atom_id res chain seq x y z
N SER A 1 -2.28 38.30 30.13
CA SER A 1 -2.01 37.36 29.04
C SER A 1 -3.31 36.85 28.50
N LYS A 2 -3.76 37.45 27.36
CA LYS A 2 -4.95 37.02 26.67
C LYS A 2 -4.63 35.75 25.85
N ASP A 3 -5.46 34.77 26.05
CA ASP A 3 -5.48 33.47 25.38
C ASP A 3 -5.55 33.65 23.84
N GLN A 4 -4.43 33.41 23.15
CA GLN A 4 -4.32 33.50 21.68
C GLN A 4 -4.75 32.19 20.97
N SER A 5 -5.54 31.32 21.65
CA SER A 5 -5.94 30.01 21.12
C SER A 5 -7.25 30.01 20.32
N LYS A 6 -7.89 31.15 20.07
CA LYS A 6 -9.28 31.21 19.57
C LYS A 6 -9.47 31.53 18.08
N ASP A 7 -8.45 31.76 17.28
CA ASP A 7 -8.59 32.20 15.86
C ASP A 7 -7.85 31.36 14.80
N ARG A 8 -7.61 30.07 15.03
CA ARG A 8 -7.26 29.21 13.88
C ARG A 8 -8.55 28.70 13.24
N PRO A 9 -8.74 28.93 11.93
CA PRO A 9 -9.86 28.30 11.23
C PRO A 9 -9.81 26.79 11.42
N ALA A 10 -10.97 26.15 11.53
CA ALA A 10 -11.05 24.71 11.69
C ALA A 10 -10.33 24.01 10.54
N LEU A 11 -9.43 23.07 10.86
CA LEU A 11 -8.71 22.28 9.85
C LEU A 11 -9.70 21.56 8.93
N LYS A 12 -9.39 21.53 7.64
CA LYS A 12 -10.18 20.84 6.63
C LYS A 12 -9.30 19.86 5.83
N PHE A 13 -9.63 18.56 5.90
CA PHE A 13 -8.87 17.49 5.25
C PHE A 13 -9.62 16.94 4.04
N GLY A 14 -8.87 16.57 3.01
CA GLY A 14 -9.37 15.72 1.94
C GLY A 14 -9.15 14.25 2.27
N ILE A 15 -10.15 13.41 2.00
CA ILE A 15 -10.02 11.95 2.02
C ILE A 15 -10.15 11.47 0.57
N MET A 16 -9.03 11.11 -0.03
CA MET A 16 -8.99 10.54 -1.36
C MET A 16 -9.10 9.02 -1.26
N THR A 17 -10.17 8.44 -1.77
CA THR A 17 -10.48 7.02 -1.63
C THR A 17 -11.09 6.46 -2.91
N ARG A 18 -10.97 5.16 -3.11
CA ARG A 18 -11.67 4.44 -4.18
C ARG A 18 -13.15 4.21 -3.87
N ASN A 19 -13.47 4.01 -2.60
CA ASN A 19 -14.82 3.72 -2.13
C ASN A 19 -15.08 4.49 -0.84
N MET A 20 -15.97 5.47 -0.93
CA MET A 20 -16.34 6.32 0.21
C MET A 20 -17.10 5.55 1.31
N GLU A 21 -17.81 4.50 0.93
CA GLU A 21 -18.61 3.66 1.85
C GLU A 21 -17.80 2.50 2.44
N ALA A 22 -16.53 2.34 2.07
CA ALA A 22 -15.68 1.33 2.68
C ALA A 22 -15.52 1.60 4.19
N ARG A 23 -15.64 0.55 5.01
CA ARG A 23 -15.52 0.64 6.48
C ARG A 23 -14.33 1.49 6.93
N SER A 24 -13.17 1.30 6.30
CA SER A 24 -11.97 2.06 6.64
C SER A 24 -12.06 3.56 6.30
N SER A 25 -12.78 3.92 5.23
CA SER A 25 -13.04 5.33 4.89
C SER A 25 -14.05 5.94 5.85
N THR A 26 -15.07 5.19 6.24
CA THR A 26 -16.06 5.60 7.25
C THR A 26 -15.40 5.85 8.60
N GLN A 27 -14.54 4.94 9.06
CA GLN A 27 -13.81 5.10 10.33
C GLN A 27 -12.91 6.35 10.35
N VAL A 28 -12.25 6.68 9.23
CA VAL A 28 -11.47 7.92 9.12
C VAL A 28 -12.37 9.15 9.23
N ARG A 29 -13.51 9.16 8.54
CA ARG A 29 -14.49 10.26 8.62
C ARG A 29 -15.01 10.45 10.05
N GLU A 30 -15.39 9.36 10.73
CA GLU A 30 -15.84 9.38 12.11
C GLU A 30 -14.76 9.92 13.06
N ALA A 31 -13.51 9.52 12.87
CA ALA A 31 -12.39 10.03 13.66
C ALA A 31 -12.17 11.53 13.45
N LEU A 32 -12.19 12.01 12.21
CA LEU A 32 -12.06 13.44 11.92
C LEU A 32 -13.20 14.24 12.54
N THR A 33 -14.44 13.77 12.41
CA THR A 33 -15.62 14.40 13.05
C THR A 33 -15.45 14.48 14.57
N LYS A 34 -15.02 13.39 15.21
CA LYS A 34 -14.77 13.35 16.66
C LYS A 34 -13.73 14.37 17.11
N HIS A 35 -12.75 14.69 16.27
CA HIS A 35 -11.72 15.69 16.55
C HIS A 35 -12.09 17.11 16.06
N GLY A 36 -13.31 17.35 15.61
CA GLY A 36 -13.76 18.66 15.12
C GLY A 36 -13.10 19.09 13.80
N ILE A 37 -12.51 18.12 13.05
CA ILE A 37 -11.85 18.39 11.77
C ILE A 37 -12.87 18.23 10.66
N GLN A 38 -13.01 19.26 9.83
CA GLN A 38 -13.84 19.21 8.62
C GLN A 38 -13.16 18.34 7.56
N TYR A 39 -13.96 17.71 6.69
CA TYR A 39 -13.39 16.89 5.61
C TYR A 39 -14.23 16.94 4.33
N GLU A 40 -13.54 16.71 3.20
CA GLU A 40 -14.14 16.40 1.91
C GLU A 40 -13.69 15.00 1.48
N CYS A 41 -14.65 14.16 1.07
CA CYS A 41 -14.36 12.80 0.63
C CYS A 41 -14.61 12.68 -0.88
N PHE A 42 -13.62 12.21 -1.62
CA PHE A 42 -13.71 12.13 -3.08
C PHE A 42 -12.87 10.99 -3.66
N THR A 43 -13.12 10.69 -4.93
CA THR A 43 -12.42 9.65 -5.69
C THR A 43 -11.52 10.27 -6.76
N PHE A 44 -10.46 9.57 -7.16
CA PHE A 44 -9.55 10.04 -8.21
C PHE A 44 -10.24 10.46 -9.52
N PRO A 45 -11.24 9.73 -10.07
CA PRO A 45 -11.89 10.12 -11.30
C PRO A 45 -12.61 11.49 -11.25
N LYS A 46 -12.87 12.01 -10.05
CA LYS A 46 -13.48 13.35 -9.88
C LYS A 46 -12.45 14.47 -9.82
N LEU A 47 -11.18 14.15 -9.73
CA LEU A 47 -10.10 15.11 -9.62
C LEU A 47 -9.77 15.69 -11.01
N VAL A 48 -9.71 17.01 -11.08
CA VAL A 48 -9.31 17.75 -12.28
C VAL A 48 -7.98 18.43 -12.02
N ALA A 49 -6.97 18.11 -12.83
CA ALA A 49 -5.67 18.78 -12.82
C ALA A 49 -5.60 19.82 -13.95
N ARG A 50 -5.04 20.99 -13.66
CA ARG A 50 -4.88 22.08 -14.61
C ARG A 50 -3.46 22.61 -14.60
N LEU A 51 -3.01 23.09 -15.74
CA LEU A 51 -1.72 23.76 -15.90
C LEU A 51 -1.94 25.16 -16.42
N ALA A 52 -1.14 26.11 -15.96
CA ALA A 52 -1.14 27.51 -16.35
C ALA A 52 -2.40 28.33 -15.99
N TYR A 53 -3.42 27.74 -15.34
CA TYR A 53 -4.59 28.48 -14.83
C TYR A 53 -5.17 27.81 -13.57
N LYS A 54 -5.70 28.62 -12.66
CA LYS A 54 -6.25 28.19 -11.36
C LYS A 54 -7.73 27.79 -11.44
N PRO A 55 -8.24 27.01 -10.47
CA PRO A 55 -7.47 26.27 -9.48
C PRO A 55 -6.73 25.11 -10.14
N TYR A 56 -5.47 24.89 -9.74
CA TYR A 56 -4.61 23.85 -10.35
C TYR A 56 -5.15 22.43 -10.13
N PHE A 57 -5.76 22.20 -8.97
CA PHE A 57 -6.42 20.94 -8.63
C PHE A 57 -7.81 21.21 -8.09
N LYS A 58 -8.81 20.68 -8.78
CA LYS A 58 -10.22 20.88 -8.44
C LYS A 58 -10.94 19.56 -8.27
N VAL A 59 -11.78 19.47 -7.23
CA VAL A 59 -12.65 18.32 -7.00
C VAL A 59 -13.94 18.80 -6.31
N ASN A 60 -15.11 18.31 -6.73
CA ASN A 60 -16.41 18.66 -6.14
C ASN A 60 -16.63 20.18 -5.97
N GLY A 61 -16.08 21.00 -6.86
CA GLY A 61 -16.21 22.46 -6.78
C GLY A 61 -15.15 23.18 -5.94
N ILE A 62 -14.32 22.47 -5.17
CA ILE A 62 -13.28 23.04 -4.30
C ILE A 62 -11.89 22.97 -4.95
N SER A 63 -10.98 23.87 -4.52
CA SER A 63 -9.55 23.84 -4.82
C SER A 63 -8.83 23.05 -3.73
N ILE A 64 -8.09 22.01 -4.11
CA ILE A 64 -7.34 21.21 -3.12
C ILE A 64 -6.30 22.07 -2.40
N LEU A 65 -5.56 22.89 -3.13
CA LEU A 65 -4.47 23.71 -2.58
C LEU A 65 -4.95 24.89 -1.72
N ASP A 66 -6.13 25.43 -2.03
CA ASP A 66 -6.62 26.65 -1.38
C ASP A 66 -7.63 26.35 -0.26
N ASP A 67 -8.40 25.26 -0.38
CA ASP A 67 -9.51 24.95 0.50
C ASP A 67 -9.26 23.80 1.48
N LEU A 68 -8.14 23.05 1.33
CA LEU A 68 -7.79 21.93 2.19
C LEU A 68 -6.41 22.13 2.82
N ASP A 69 -6.22 21.63 4.05
CA ASP A 69 -4.96 21.68 4.78
C ASP A 69 -4.09 20.42 4.57
N ALA A 70 -4.71 19.28 4.27
CA ALA A 70 -4.02 18.01 4.06
C ALA A 70 -4.86 17.01 3.26
N LEU A 71 -4.21 15.98 2.71
CA LEU A 71 -4.86 14.80 2.12
C LEU A 71 -4.52 13.53 2.90
N ILE A 72 -5.56 12.77 3.21
CA ILE A 72 -5.43 11.37 3.62
C ILE A 72 -5.70 10.53 2.37
N ILE A 73 -4.65 9.87 1.87
CA ILE A 73 -4.74 9.07 0.66
C ILE A 73 -5.00 7.62 1.04
N ARG A 74 -6.16 7.13 0.65
CA ARG A 74 -6.55 5.73 0.73
C ARG A 74 -6.11 5.03 -0.57
N PRO A 75 -6.29 3.70 -0.73
CA PRO A 75 -5.83 3.02 -1.94
C PRO A 75 -6.23 3.75 -3.21
N ILE A 76 -5.24 4.00 -4.08
CA ILE A 76 -5.42 4.75 -5.34
C ILE A 76 -6.34 4.04 -6.35
N GLY A 77 -6.69 2.78 -6.07
CA GLY A 77 -7.61 1.99 -6.88
C GLY A 77 -6.92 1.27 -8.03
N ARG A 78 -7.73 0.52 -8.78
CA ARG A 78 -7.32 -0.10 -10.05
C ARG A 78 -7.48 0.90 -11.18
N GLY A 79 -6.76 0.69 -12.25
CA GLY A 79 -6.84 1.50 -13.46
C GLY A 79 -5.91 0.96 -14.55
N SER A 80 -5.98 1.53 -15.73
CA SER A 80 -4.98 1.34 -16.76
C SER A 80 -3.63 1.92 -16.30
N LEU A 81 -2.55 1.58 -16.99
CA LEU A 81 -1.24 2.20 -16.73
C LEU A 81 -1.32 3.72 -16.84
N GLU A 82 -2.03 4.23 -17.86
CA GLU A 82 -2.25 5.65 -18.09
C GLU A 82 -2.94 6.33 -16.89
N GLU A 83 -4.03 5.74 -16.37
CA GLU A 83 -4.73 6.26 -15.20
C GLU A 83 -3.84 6.24 -13.95
N LEU A 84 -3.07 5.17 -13.73
CA LEU A 84 -2.20 5.04 -12.56
C LEU A 84 -1.04 6.05 -12.62
N VAL A 85 -0.39 6.19 -13.76
CA VAL A 85 0.67 7.19 -13.97
C VAL A 85 0.11 8.59 -13.74
N PHE A 86 -1.03 8.93 -14.35
CA PHE A 86 -1.66 10.24 -14.17
C PHE A 86 -2.04 10.53 -12.70
N ARG A 87 -2.56 9.55 -11.97
CA ARG A 87 -2.86 9.70 -10.53
C ARG A 87 -1.59 9.99 -9.73
N MET A 88 -0.51 9.27 -10.01
CA MET A 88 0.77 9.51 -9.34
C MET A 88 1.36 10.86 -9.71
N ASP A 89 1.32 11.26 -10.96
CA ASP A 89 1.79 12.58 -11.43
C ASP A 89 1.06 13.73 -10.72
N MET A 90 -0.24 13.60 -10.52
CA MET A 90 -1.03 14.58 -9.75
C MET A 90 -0.57 14.67 -8.29
N LEU A 91 -0.35 13.52 -7.64
CA LEU A 91 0.14 13.49 -6.25
C LEU A 91 1.54 14.08 -6.14
N TYR A 92 2.46 13.75 -7.04
CA TYR A 92 3.79 14.35 -7.11
C TYR A 92 3.74 15.86 -7.37
N LYS A 93 2.81 16.33 -8.20
CA LYS A 93 2.64 17.77 -8.42
C LYS A 93 2.12 18.48 -7.17
N LEU A 94 1.19 17.88 -6.43
CA LEU A 94 0.73 18.40 -5.12
C LEU A 94 1.88 18.46 -4.11
N GLU A 95 2.70 17.42 -4.03
CA GLU A 95 3.87 17.37 -3.16
C GLU A 95 4.88 18.48 -3.49
N ARG A 96 5.19 18.69 -4.78
CA ARG A 96 6.06 19.79 -5.22
C ARG A 96 5.51 21.19 -4.93
N GLN A 97 4.20 21.31 -4.71
CA GLN A 97 3.57 22.55 -4.22
C GLN A 97 3.61 22.66 -2.69
N GLY A 98 4.28 21.74 -2.00
CA GLY A 98 4.38 21.74 -0.54
C GLY A 98 3.12 21.24 0.16
N PHE A 99 2.18 20.60 -0.54
CA PHE A 99 0.92 20.14 0.05
C PHE A 99 1.13 18.89 0.89
N TYR A 100 0.62 18.90 2.12
CA TYR A 100 0.81 17.79 3.06
C TYR A 100 -0.09 16.59 2.74
N MET A 101 0.52 15.42 2.65
CA MET A 101 -0.18 14.17 2.34
C MET A 101 0.25 13.02 3.27
N VAL A 102 -0.69 12.16 3.62
CA VAL A 102 -0.47 10.90 4.33
C VAL A 102 -1.07 9.77 3.49
N ASN A 103 -0.25 8.89 2.92
CA ASN A 103 1.20 8.90 2.83
C ASN A 103 1.66 9.72 1.60
N PRO A 104 2.96 10.12 1.55
CA PRO A 104 3.49 10.83 0.40
C PRO A 104 3.52 9.93 -0.84
N PRO A 105 3.50 10.50 -2.08
CA PRO A 105 3.42 9.73 -3.32
C PRO A 105 4.55 8.72 -3.47
N THR A 106 5.78 9.04 -3.11
CA THR A 106 6.91 8.10 -3.16
C THR A 106 6.66 6.86 -2.28
N ALA A 107 6.15 7.03 -1.05
CA ALA A 107 5.83 5.88 -0.20
C ALA A 107 4.69 5.03 -0.78
N ILE A 108 3.71 5.66 -1.43
CA ILE A 108 2.62 4.93 -2.11
C ILE A 108 3.18 4.11 -3.27
N GLU A 109 4.04 4.69 -4.09
CA GLU A 109 4.68 4.03 -5.23
C GLU A 109 5.49 2.80 -4.78
N HIS A 110 6.38 2.95 -3.81
CA HIS A 110 7.14 1.84 -3.21
C HIS A 110 6.23 0.73 -2.68
N CYS A 111 5.14 1.09 -2.00
CA CYS A 111 4.27 0.10 -1.36
C CYS A 111 3.35 -0.67 -2.33
N VAL A 112 3.12 -0.20 -3.55
CA VAL A 112 2.30 -0.92 -4.54
C VAL A 112 3.10 -1.91 -5.38
N ASP A 113 4.41 -1.72 -5.49
CA ASP A 113 5.34 -2.59 -6.19
C ASP A 113 5.97 -3.61 -5.23
N LYS A 114 5.69 -4.90 -5.44
CA LYS A 114 6.19 -5.96 -4.55
C LYS A 114 7.69 -6.20 -4.66
N TYR A 115 8.28 -5.91 -5.82
CA TYR A 115 9.72 -6.04 -5.97
C TYR A 115 10.43 -4.86 -5.32
N ASP A 116 10.01 -3.65 -5.63
CA ASP A 116 10.64 -2.43 -5.15
C ASP A 116 10.61 -2.31 -3.62
N ILE A 117 9.45 -2.58 -3.00
CA ILE A 117 9.35 -2.57 -1.53
C ILE A 117 10.32 -3.56 -0.88
N LEU A 118 10.48 -4.78 -1.44
CA LEU A 118 11.39 -5.76 -0.86
C LEU A 118 12.85 -5.38 -1.09
N ALA A 119 13.20 -4.83 -2.25
CA ALA A 119 14.54 -4.32 -2.53
C ALA A 119 14.93 -3.22 -1.53
N ILE A 120 14.06 -2.25 -1.29
CA ILE A 120 14.27 -1.19 -0.28
C ILE A 120 14.45 -1.79 1.11
N LEU A 121 13.63 -2.75 1.49
CA LEU A 121 13.72 -3.39 2.81
C LEU A 121 15.02 -4.19 2.97
N GLU A 122 15.44 -4.93 1.95
CA GLU A 122 16.71 -5.66 1.92
C GLU A 122 17.90 -4.70 2.06
N ASP A 123 17.93 -3.62 1.28
CA ASP A 123 18.98 -2.58 1.34
C ASP A 123 19.10 -1.95 2.73
N GLN A 124 18.01 -1.92 3.49
CA GLN A 124 17.99 -1.46 4.88
C GLN A 124 18.28 -2.58 5.89
N GLY A 125 18.61 -3.79 5.45
CA GLY A 125 18.88 -4.93 6.32
C GLY A 125 17.63 -5.45 7.07
N VAL A 126 16.45 -5.26 6.51
CA VAL A 126 15.22 -5.91 6.97
C VAL A 126 15.14 -7.29 6.33
N PRO A 127 14.93 -8.37 7.09
CA PRO A 127 14.81 -9.71 6.52
C PRO A 127 13.65 -9.81 5.54
N VAL A 128 13.92 -10.35 4.35
CA VAL A 128 12.92 -10.60 3.31
C VAL A 128 13.01 -12.05 2.84
N PRO A 129 11.92 -12.67 2.35
CA PRO A 129 12.00 -14.00 1.77
C PRO A 129 12.78 -13.96 0.46
N ARG A 130 13.47 -15.07 0.12
CA ARG A 130 14.17 -15.20 -1.16
C ARG A 130 13.18 -15.01 -2.30
N THR A 131 13.48 -14.08 -3.18
CA THR A 131 12.56 -13.57 -4.20
C THR A 131 13.26 -13.49 -5.54
N LEU A 132 12.54 -13.82 -6.61
CA LEU A 132 12.99 -13.59 -7.99
C LEU A 132 11.92 -12.81 -8.75
N ALA A 133 12.35 -11.86 -9.57
CA ALA A 133 11.55 -11.20 -10.57
C ALA A 133 12.27 -11.28 -11.93
N THR A 134 11.58 -11.71 -12.99
CA THR A 134 12.17 -11.84 -14.33
C THR A 134 11.09 -11.82 -15.41
N GLU A 135 11.47 -11.45 -16.63
CA GLU A 135 10.65 -11.60 -17.84
C GLU A 135 10.97 -12.90 -18.60
N SER A 136 11.94 -13.69 -18.13
CA SER A 136 12.41 -14.92 -18.76
C SER A 136 11.83 -16.16 -18.10
N VAL A 137 11.06 -16.96 -18.85
CA VAL A 137 10.56 -18.27 -18.39
C VAL A 137 11.69 -19.20 -17.99
N ASN A 138 12.78 -19.24 -18.77
CA ASN A 138 13.91 -20.13 -18.50
C ASN A 138 14.62 -19.79 -17.18
N GLU A 139 14.82 -18.49 -16.90
CA GLU A 139 15.42 -18.06 -15.63
C GLU A 139 14.47 -18.32 -14.45
N ALA A 140 13.16 -18.12 -14.65
CA ALA A 140 12.17 -18.46 -13.62
C ALA A 140 12.15 -19.96 -13.29
N LEU A 141 12.26 -20.85 -14.28
CA LEU A 141 12.32 -22.30 -14.05
C LEU A 141 13.60 -22.75 -13.31
N LYS A 142 14.74 -22.14 -13.62
CA LYS A 142 15.97 -22.37 -12.85
C LYS A 142 15.79 -21.96 -11.40
N ALA A 143 15.29 -20.74 -11.18
CA ALA A 143 15.08 -20.21 -9.85
C ALA A 143 13.99 -20.97 -9.05
N PHE A 144 13.00 -21.58 -9.69
CA PHE A 144 12.07 -22.47 -9.01
C PHE A 144 12.80 -23.56 -8.24
N ASN A 145 13.81 -24.21 -8.86
CA ASN A 145 14.62 -25.21 -8.21
C ASN A 145 15.56 -24.62 -7.14
N GLU A 146 16.17 -23.47 -7.42
CA GLU A 146 17.04 -22.76 -6.47
C GLU A 146 16.29 -22.34 -5.19
N LEU A 147 15.01 -22.00 -5.31
CA LEU A 147 14.12 -21.67 -4.21
C LEU A 147 13.53 -22.89 -3.49
N GLY A 148 13.93 -24.11 -3.89
CA GLY A 148 13.56 -25.37 -3.23
C GLY A 148 12.30 -26.04 -3.78
N GLY A 149 11.77 -25.62 -4.93
CA GLY A 149 10.62 -26.25 -5.58
C GLY A 149 9.28 -26.04 -4.86
N ASP A 150 9.22 -25.13 -3.91
CA ASP A 150 7.99 -24.73 -3.20
C ASP A 150 7.95 -23.20 -3.15
N ILE A 151 7.23 -22.61 -4.07
CA ILE A 151 7.20 -21.18 -4.27
C ILE A 151 5.79 -20.59 -4.16
N VAL A 152 5.73 -19.30 -3.88
CA VAL A 152 4.51 -18.51 -4.03
C VAL A 152 4.69 -17.53 -5.19
N PHE A 153 3.98 -17.79 -6.27
CA PHE A 153 3.80 -16.84 -7.36
C PHE A 153 2.82 -15.74 -6.93
N LYS A 154 3.13 -14.50 -7.29
CA LYS A 154 2.27 -13.34 -7.03
C LYS A 154 2.30 -12.38 -8.23
N PRO A 155 1.19 -11.75 -8.61
CA PRO A 155 1.26 -10.59 -9.49
C PRO A 155 2.11 -9.50 -8.85
N ILE A 156 3.03 -8.88 -9.62
CA ILE A 156 3.94 -7.85 -9.08
C ILE A 156 3.15 -6.67 -8.50
N PHE A 157 2.10 -6.25 -9.20
CA PHE A 157 1.11 -5.29 -8.71
C PHE A 157 -0.16 -6.00 -8.23
N GLY A 158 -0.78 -5.50 -7.20
CA GLY A 158 -2.02 -6.07 -6.66
C GLY A 158 -1.99 -6.22 -5.13
N SER A 159 -3.15 -6.46 -4.56
CA SER A 159 -3.35 -6.55 -3.11
C SER A 159 -4.26 -7.72 -2.73
N ARG A 160 -4.37 -8.01 -1.42
CA ARG A 160 -5.30 -8.99 -0.85
C ARG A 160 -5.06 -10.43 -1.28
N CYS A 161 -3.84 -10.80 -1.64
CA CYS A 161 -3.48 -12.12 -2.19
C CYS A 161 -4.27 -12.53 -3.45
N GLN A 162 -4.89 -11.60 -4.15
CA GLN A 162 -5.53 -11.89 -5.43
C GLN A 162 -4.47 -12.31 -6.44
N GLY A 163 -4.65 -13.50 -7.05
CA GLY A 163 -3.68 -14.08 -7.99
C GLY A 163 -2.45 -14.74 -7.33
N ALA A 164 -2.30 -14.69 -6.00
CA ALA A 164 -1.23 -15.43 -5.33
C ALA A 164 -1.51 -16.93 -5.37
N THR A 165 -0.53 -17.71 -5.83
CA THR A 165 -0.64 -19.15 -6.00
C THR A 165 0.62 -19.84 -5.48
N ARG A 166 0.47 -20.84 -4.60
CA ARG A 166 1.57 -21.71 -4.18
C ARG A 166 1.74 -22.80 -5.22
N VAL A 167 2.96 -23.02 -5.67
CA VAL A 167 3.31 -23.95 -6.72
C VAL A 167 4.45 -24.82 -6.24
N VAL A 168 4.27 -26.14 -6.31
CA VAL A 168 5.24 -27.18 -5.91
C VAL A 168 5.57 -28.13 -7.07
N ASP A 169 4.99 -27.91 -8.23
CA ASP A 169 5.14 -28.71 -9.43
C ASP A 169 5.77 -27.87 -10.54
N LEU A 170 6.84 -28.41 -11.16
CA LEU A 170 7.60 -27.68 -12.18
C LEU A 170 6.81 -27.47 -13.48
N ASP A 171 5.97 -28.43 -13.89
CA ASP A 171 5.19 -28.34 -15.13
C ASP A 171 4.07 -27.30 -14.97
N ILE A 172 3.48 -27.23 -13.76
CA ILE A 172 2.52 -26.19 -13.40
C ILE A 172 3.22 -24.83 -13.40
N ALA A 173 4.42 -24.73 -12.82
CA ALA A 173 5.21 -23.49 -12.82
C ALA A 173 5.50 -23.01 -14.26
N ASP A 174 5.97 -23.90 -15.13
CA ASP A 174 6.23 -23.60 -16.55
C ASP A 174 4.98 -23.05 -17.25
N THR A 175 3.83 -23.70 -17.04
CA THR A 175 2.56 -23.27 -17.61
C THR A 175 2.17 -21.86 -17.15
N ILE A 176 2.29 -21.58 -15.85
CA ILE A 176 1.99 -20.26 -15.26
C ILE A 176 2.94 -19.20 -15.83
N PHE A 177 4.25 -19.48 -15.85
CA PHE A 177 5.25 -18.52 -16.32
C PHE A 177 5.07 -18.17 -17.79
N LYS A 178 4.79 -19.18 -18.64
CA LYS A 178 4.46 -18.95 -20.06
C LYS A 178 3.21 -18.12 -20.25
N ALA A 179 2.16 -18.37 -19.48
CA ALA A 179 0.94 -17.57 -19.54
C ALA A 179 1.17 -16.11 -19.18
N ILE A 180 2.02 -15.85 -18.16
CA ILE A 180 2.34 -14.48 -17.74
C ILE A 180 3.16 -13.75 -18.79
N THR A 181 4.22 -14.36 -19.30
CA THR A 181 5.08 -13.73 -20.31
C THR A 181 4.36 -13.54 -21.65
N PHE A 182 3.41 -14.42 -21.99
CA PHE A 182 2.55 -14.25 -23.15
C PHE A 182 1.75 -12.93 -23.11
N HIS A 183 1.34 -12.50 -21.92
CA HIS A 183 0.66 -11.22 -21.69
C HIS A 183 1.63 -10.07 -21.32
N HIS A 184 2.91 -10.20 -21.62
CA HIS A 184 3.94 -9.21 -21.28
C HIS A 184 4.00 -8.87 -19.79
N GLY A 185 3.69 -9.84 -18.93
CA GLY A 185 3.80 -9.71 -17.50
C GLY A 185 5.18 -10.10 -16.98
N VAL A 186 5.52 -9.63 -15.78
CA VAL A 186 6.72 -9.99 -15.05
C VAL A 186 6.41 -11.18 -14.14
N ILE A 187 7.23 -12.22 -14.20
CA ILE A 187 7.19 -13.34 -13.26
C ILE A 187 7.81 -12.85 -11.95
N TYR A 188 7.00 -12.86 -10.89
CA TYR A 188 7.44 -12.55 -9.54
C TYR A 188 7.11 -13.73 -8.63
N MET A 189 8.11 -14.33 -8.04
CA MET A 189 7.94 -15.48 -7.15
C MET A 189 8.85 -15.39 -5.93
N GLN A 190 8.39 -16.00 -4.85
CA GLN A 190 9.10 -16.08 -3.58
C GLN A 190 9.15 -17.54 -3.10
N GLU A 191 10.18 -17.89 -2.32
CA GLU A 191 10.13 -19.12 -1.55
C GLU A 191 8.89 -19.15 -0.66
N PHE A 192 8.32 -20.33 -0.47
CA PHE A 192 7.27 -20.50 0.53
C PHE A 192 7.88 -20.52 1.93
N VAL A 193 7.53 -19.54 2.74
CA VAL A 193 7.94 -19.48 4.15
C VAL A 193 6.90 -20.20 5.00
N PRO A 194 7.23 -21.34 5.66
CA PRO A 194 6.32 -21.98 6.60
C PRO A 194 5.98 -21.04 7.77
N HIS A 195 4.71 -20.77 8.00
CA HIS A 195 4.26 -19.80 9.01
C HIS A 195 3.11 -20.29 9.90
N GLY A 196 2.80 -21.62 9.87
CA GLY A 196 1.76 -22.22 10.71
C GLY A 196 0.37 -21.60 10.51
N TYR A 197 0.07 -21.14 9.29
CA TYR A 197 -1.19 -20.51 8.91
C TYR A 197 -1.53 -19.23 9.70
N SER A 198 -0.53 -18.57 10.23
CA SER A 198 -0.71 -17.29 10.90
C SER A 198 0.37 -16.29 10.55
N ASP A 199 0.04 -15.02 10.61
CA ASP A 199 1.00 -13.92 10.53
C ASP A 199 0.68 -12.82 11.55
N ILE A 200 1.64 -11.92 11.72
CA ILE A 200 1.49 -10.72 12.55
C ILE A 200 1.38 -9.51 11.64
N ARG A 201 0.41 -8.64 11.93
CA ARG A 201 0.26 -7.34 11.29
C ARG A 201 0.47 -6.24 12.30
N ALA A 202 1.51 -5.47 12.13
CA ALA A 202 1.78 -4.26 12.90
C ALA A 202 1.32 -3.03 12.10
N PHE A 203 0.65 -2.10 12.78
CA PHE A 203 0.21 -0.84 12.22
C PHE A 203 1.05 0.29 12.81
N VAL A 204 1.91 0.88 11.99
CA VAL A 204 2.85 1.93 12.39
C VAL A 204 2.25 3.29 12.06
N ILE A 205 2.36 4.23 13.01
CA ILE A 205 2.06 5.64 12.82
C ILE A 205 3.24 6.43 13.36
N GLY A 206 3.90 7.17 12.48
CA GLY A 206 5.12 7.89 12.83
C GLY A 206 6.24 6.96 13.26
N ASP A 207 6.61 7.02 14.52
CA ASP A 207 7.73 6.29 15.11
C ASP A 207 7.32 5.19 16.10
N ARG A 208 6.04 4.78 16.08
CA ARG A 208 5.50 3.78 17.00
C ARG A 208 4.54 2.80 16.32
N VAL A 209 4.46 1.60 16.85
CA VAL A 209 3.38 0.65 16.53
C VAL A 209 2.13 1.06 17.29
N ALA A 210 1.14 1.57 16.58
CA ALA A 210 -0.12 2.02 17.16
C ALA A 210 -1.05 0.85 17.49
N ALA A 211 -0.96 -0.26 16.73
CA ALA A 211 -1.73 -1.47 16.95
C ALA A 211 -1.03 -2.68 16.32
N SER A 212 -1.28 -3.86 16.87
CA SER A 212 -0.86 -5.12 16.26
C SER A 212 -1.92 -6.21 16.42
N MET A 213 -1.96 -7.11 15.45
CA MET A 213 -2.84 -8.27 15.47
C MET A 213 -2.16 -9.49 14.87
N ARG A 214 -2.59 -10.66 15.32
CA ARG A 214 -2.32 -11.93 14.66
C ARG A 214 -3.49 -12.26 13.75
N ARG A 215 -3.22 -12.65 12.52
CA ARG A 215 -4.22 -13.20 11.62
C ARG A 215 -4.05 -14.71 11.58
N VAL A 216 -5.11 -15.45 11.86
CA VAL A 216 -5.10 -16.92 11.86
C VAL A 216 -6.04 -17.41 10.77
N ALA A 217 -5.53 -18.25 9.89
CA ALA A 217 -6.25 -18.82 8.76
C ALA A 217 -6.38 -20.35 8.86
N LYS A 218 -7.20 -20.93 7.99
CA LYS A 218 -7.28 -22.40 7.81
C LYS A 218 -6.28 -22.94 6.80
N GLY A 219 -5.55 -22.05 6.11
CA GLY A 219 -4.58 -22.38 5.08
C GLY A 219 -3.47 -21.34 5.03
N TRP A 220 -2.60 -21.46 4.05
CA TRP A 220 -1.43 -20.61 3.92
C TRP A 220 -1.71 -19.13 3.59
N LYS A 221 -2.91 -18.80 3.08
CA LYS A 221 -3.34 -17.41 2.83
C LYS A 221 -3.91 -16.80 4.11
N THR A 222 -3.15 -15.92 4.74
CA THR A 222 -3.50 -15.30 6.04
C THR A 222 -4.22 -13.95 5.92
N ASN A 223 -4.61 -13.55 4.73
CA ASN A 223 -5.33 -12.30 4.53
C ASN A 223 -6.77 -12.37 5.06
N TYR A 224 -7.24 -11.31 5.70
CA TYR A 224 -8.63 -11.18 6.16
C TYR A 224 -9.65 -11.42 5.02
N SER A 225 -9.37 -10.89 3.82
CA SER A 225 -10.20 -11.11 2.62
C SER A 225 -10.26 -12.56 2.15
N GLN A 226 -9.40 -13.44 2.66
CA GLN A 226 -9.35 -14.88 2.39
C GLN A 226 -9.90 -15.70 3.57
N GLY A 227 -10.56 -15.05 4.52
CA GLY A 227 -11.22 -15.71 5.65
C GLY A 227 -10.38 -15.85 6.91
N ALA A 228 -9.19 -15.25 6.99
CA ALA A 228 -8.43 -15.24 8.22
C ALA A 228 -9.14 -14.44 9.32
N LYS A 229 -9.03 -14.92 10.55
CA LYS A 229 -9.61 -14.27 11.73
C LYS A 229 -8.55 -13.44 12.44
N PRO A 230 -8.81 -12.16 12.72
CA PRO A 230 -7.92 -11.34 13.53
C PRO A 230 -8.06 -11.68 15.01
N ALA A 231 -6.93 -11.69 15.71
CA ALA A 231 -6.86 -11.76 17.17
C ALA A 231 -5.88 -10.69 17.67
N PRO A 232 -6.08 -10.10 18.84
CA PRO A 232 -5.11 -9.21 19.46
C PRO A 232 -3.76 -9.93 19.58
N ALA A 233 -2.67 -9.21 19.33
CA ALA A 233 -1.33 -9.74 19.52
C ALA A 233 -0.46 -8.69 20.22
N GLN A 234 0.25 -9.15 21.24
CA GLN A 234 1.42 -8.41 21.73
C GLN A 234 2.62 -8.86 20.90
N ILE A 235 3.38 -7.90 20.38
CA ILE A 235 4.60 -8.16 19.63
C ILE A 235 5.82 -7.88 20.50
N SER A 236 6.91 -8.60 20.24
CA SER A 236 8.17 -8.34 20.93
C SER A 236 8.72 -6.97 20.53
N LYS A 237 9.62 -6.44 21.37
CA LYS A 237 10.31 -5.18 21.05
C LYS A 237 11.09 -5.26 19.74
N GLU A 238 11.68 -6.40 19.46
CA GLU A 238 12.38 -6.66 18.19
C GLU A 238 11.45 -6.53 16.98
N PHE A 239 10.25 -7.10 17.04
CA PHE A 239 9.26 -6.98 15.95
C PHE A 239 8.70 -5.56 15.85
N GLU A 240 8.55 -4.85 16.96
CA GLU A 240 8.16 -3.45 16.95
C GLU A 240 9.21 -2.59 16.25
N GLU A 241 10.49 -2.74 16.60
CA GLU A 241 11.61 -2.04 15.96
C GLU A 241 11.71 -2.36 14.47
N LEU A 242 11.52 -3.62 14.09
CA LEU A 242 11.52 -4.07 12.71
C LEU A 242 10.36 -3.45 11.90
N ALA A 243 9.16 -3.38 12.49
CA ALA A 243 8.00 -2.77 11.85
C ALA A 243 8.20 -1.26 11.62
N ILE A 244 8.72 -0.55 12.63
CA ILE A 244 9.03 0.88 12.54
C ILE A 244 10.12 1.13 11.49
N LYS A 245 11.20 0.34 11.51
CA LYS A 245 12.28 0.41 10.53
C LYS A 245 11.74 0.23 9.11
N SER A 246 10.88 -0.76 8.89
CA SER A 246 10.26 -1.04 7.59
C SER A 246 9.39 0.11 7.09
N ALA A 247 8.55 0.69 7.94
CA ALA A 247 7.72 1.83 7.59
C ALA A 247 8.55 3.07 7.22
N LYS A 248 9.62 3.34 7.97
CA LYS A 248 10.54 4.44 7.69
C LYS A 248 11.32 4.24 6.40
N ALA A 249 11.78 3.01 6.13
CA ALA A 249 12.54 2.67 4.93
C ALA A 249 11.79 3.05 3.64
N VAL A 250 10.48 2.83 3.60
CA VAL A 250 9.64 3.17 2.44
C VAL A 250 9.01 4.57 2.52
N GLY A 251 9.34 5.36 3.54
CA GLY A 251 8.88 6.75 3.69
C GLY A 251 7.43 6.89 4.16
N CYS A 252 6.84 5.87 4.77
CA CYS A 252 5.51 5.96 5.38
C CYS A 252 5.53 6.83 6.65
N LYS A 253 4.40 7.52 6.89
CA LYS A 253 4.19 8.41 8.05
C LYS A 253 3.22 7.83 9.07
#